data_b9a8e5990194ef7734bab665ba59cc9b
#
_entry.id   b9a8e5990194ef7734bab665ba59cc9b
#
_cell.length_a   1.000
_cell.length_b   1.000
_cell.length_c   1.000
_cell.angle_alpha   90.00
_cell.angle_beta   90.00
_cell.angle_gamma   90.00
#
_symmetry.space_group_name_H-M   'P 1'
#
loop_
_entity.id
_entity.type
_entity.pdbx_description
1 polymer ?
#
loop_
_entity_poly.entity_id
_entity_poly.type
_entity_poly.pdbx_seq_one_letter_code
_entity_poly.pdbx_strand_id
1 'polypeptide(L)'
;MEYVTLNNGIKMPKLGYGVYQTPPEDTKRCVLDAIEVGYRSIDTAQAYGNEEGVGQALAECGLPREEFFLTTKVWITNAGYEKAKASIEDSMQKLGTDYLDLLLIHQPFGDYYGTYRAMEEFYEAGKIRAIGVSSFGPDRYLDIEHFANIKPAINQVETHVFQQQKVAKEY
;
A
#
# COMPACT_ATOMS: atom_id res chain seq x y z
N MET A 1 -4.63 -18.56 7.73
CA MET A 1 -4.15 -17.68 6.63
C MET A 1 -2.70 -18.01 6.31
N GLU A 2 -2.31 -17.97 5.02
CA GLU A 2 -0.91 -18.15 4.61
C GLU A 2 -0.22 -16.78 4.48
N TYR A 3 1.08 -16.75 4.75
CA TYR A 3 1.89 -15.53 4.73
C TYR A 3 3.10 -15.67 3.81
N VAL A 4 3.57 -14.54 3.29
CA VAL A 4 4.90 -14.38 2.69
C VAL A 4 5.73 -13.48 3.60
N THR A 5 7.03 -13.73 3.70
CA THR A 5 7.95 -12.85 4.44
C THR A 5 8.60 -11.89 3.46
N LEU A 6 8.43 -10.59 3.70
CA LEU A 6 9.04 -9.52 2.91
C LEU A 6 10.56 -9.44 3.19
N ASN A 7 11.29 -8.69 2.35
CA ASN A 7 12.75 -8.53 2.47
C ASN A 7 13.22 -7.93 3.80
N ASN A 8 12.34 -7.23 4.51
CA ASN A 8 12.58 -6.64 5.82
C ASN A 8 12.07 -7.50 7.00
N GLY A 9 11.63 -8.73 6.74
CA GLY A 9 11.16 -9.68 7.75
C GLY A 9 9.68 -9.55 8.13
N ILE A 10 8.95 -8.57 7.61
CA ILE A 10 7.51 -8.40 7.86
C ILE A 10 6.73 -9.53 7.17
N LYS A 11 5.77 -10.10 7.90
CA LYS A 11 4.86 -11.13 7.36
C LYS A 11 3.64 -10.46 6.74
N MET A 12 3.42 -10.69 5.46
CA MET A 12 2.26 -10.21 4.72
C MET A 12 1.33 -11.38 4.38
N PRO A 13 0.00 -11.25 4.61
CA PRO A 13 -0.95 -12.25 4.14
C PRO A 13 -0.88 -12.42 2.62
N LYS A 14 -0.86 -13.67 2.12
CA LYS A 14 -0.84 -13.95 0.68
C LYS A 14 -2.15 -13.58 -0.01
N LEU A 15 -3.26 -13.64 0.72
CA LEU A 15 -4.59 -13.28 0.24
C LEU A 15 -5.03 -11.96 0.87
N GLY A 16 -5.35 -10.98 0.02
CA GLY A 16 -5.84 -9.68 0.41
C GLY A 16 -7.13 -9.30 -0.30
N TYR A 17 -7.85 -8.34 0.26
CA TYR A 17 -9.03 -7.72 -0.31
C TYR A 17 -8.71 -6.30 -0.77
N GLY A 18 -8.86 -6.04 -2.08
CA GLY A 18 -8.65 -4.72 -2.68
C GLY A 18 -9.97 -4.00 -2.93
N VAL A 19 -10.01 -2.70 -2.62
CA VAL A 19 -11.22 -1.86 -2.77
C VAL A 19 -11.19 -0.97 -4.02
N TYR A 20 -10.34 -1.27 -5.00
CA TYR A 20 -10.36 -0.56 -6.27
C TYR A 20 -11.74 -0.69 -6.94
N GLN A 21 -12.27 0.44 -7.44
CA GLN A 21 -13.63 0.55 -8.03
C GLN A 21 -14.79 0.25 -7.07
N THR A 22 -14.54 0.08 -5.77
CA THR A 22 -15.63 0.07 -4.79
C THR A 22 -16.01 1.52 -4.50
N PRO A 23 -17.30 1.92 -4.71
CA PRO A 23 -17.74 3.28 -4.41
C PRO A 23 -17.51 3.65 -2.94
N PRO A 24 -17.17 4.92 -2.62
CA PRO A 24 -16.91 5.33 -1.24
C PRO A 24 -18.04 4.98 -0.27
N GLU A 25 -19.30 5.12 -0.70
CA GLU A 25 -20.50 4.82 0.08
C GLU A 25 -20.67 3.33 0.41
N ASP A 26 -20.14 2.45 -0.43
CA ASP A 26 -20.21 1.00 -0.23
C ASP A 26 -18.96 0.42 0.47
N THR A 27 -17.85 1.16 0.49
CA THR A 27 -16.54 0.64 0.89
C THR A 27 -16.55 0.08 2.30
N LYS A 28 -17.12 0.81 3.26
CA LYS A 28 -17.22 0.35 4.65
C LYS A 28 -17.90 -1.02 4.75
N ARG A 29 -19.08 -1.17 4.12
CA ARG A 29 -19.82 -2.43 4.12
C ARG A 29 -19.01 -3.57 3.50
N CYS A 30 -18.44 -3.33 2.30
CA CYS A 30 -17.66 -4.34 1.60
C CYS A 30 -16.42 -4.81 2.39
N VAL A 31 -15.75 -3.88 3.09
CA VAL A 31 -14.60 -4.22 3.94
C VAL A 31 -15.05 -5.02 5.17
N LEU A 32 -16.17 -4.66 5.82
CA LEU A 32 -16.73 -5.44 6.93
C LEU A 32 -17.09 -6.85 6.49
N ASP A 33 -17.75 -7.01 5.34
CA ASP A 33 -18.09 -8.33 4.75
C ASP A 33 -16.80 -9.16 4.49
N ALA A 34 -15.75 -8.52 3.96
CA ALA A 34 -14.46 -9.19 3.75
C ALA A 34 -13.80 -9.64 5.07
N ILE A 35 -13.86 -8.80 6.11
CA ILE A 35 -13.33 -9.14 7.45
C ILE A 35 -14.09 -10.31 8.06
N GLU A 36 -15.41 -10.31 7.93
CA GLU A 36 -16.28 -11.38 8.45
C GLU A 36 -15.92 -12.74 7.84
N VAL A 37 -15.65 -12.81 6.54
CA VAL A 37 -15.22 -14.05 5.87
C VAL A 37 -13.73 -14.37 6.05
N GLY A 38 -12.99 -13.58 6.82
CA GLY A 38 -11.63 -13.90 7.28
C GLY A 38 -10.48 -13.17 6.56
N TYR A 39 -10.74 -12.18 5.70
CA TYR A 39 -9.66 -11.34 5.18
C TYR A 39 -9.01 -10.51 6.28
N ARG A 40 -7.69 -10.35 6.21
CA ARG A 40 -6.89 -9.55 7.15
C ARG A 40 -5.92 -8.61 6.44
N SER A 41 -5.77 -8.72 5.13
CA SER A 41 -5.03 -7.76 4.30
C SER A 41 -6.02 -6.93 3.49
N ILE A 42 -6.00 -5.61 3.69
CA ILE A 42 -6.88 -4.65 3.02
C ILE A 42 -6.01 -3.69 2.21
N ASP A 43 -6.33 -3.55 0.93
CA ASP A 43 -5.58 -2.72 -0.02
C ASP A 43 -6.48 -1.59 -0.57
N THR A 44 -6.06 -0.36 -0.32
CA THR A 44 -6.68 0.85 -0.86
C THR A 44 -5.63 1.75 -1.53
N ALA A 45 -5.98 2.96 -1.91
CA ALA A 45 -5.09 3.99 -2.42
C ALA A 45 -5.73 5.38 -2.34
N GLN A 46 -4.91 6.43 -2.29
CA GLN A 46 -5.37 7.82 -2.35
C GLN A 46 -6.26 8.09 -3.57
N ALA A 47 -5.90 7.51 -4.73
CA ALA A 47 -6.64 7.66 -5.97
C ALA A 47 -8.06 7.06 -5.97
N TYR A 48 -8.35 6.14 -5.05
CA TYR A 48 -9.66 5.47 -5.01
C TYR A 48 -10.73 6.31 -4.30
N GLY A 49 -10.32 7.31 -3.50
CA GLY A 49 -11.23 8.19 -2.78
C GLY A 49 -12.04 7.50 -1.67
N ASN A 50 -11.60 6.32 -1.22
CA ASN A 50 -12.36 5.47 -0.30
C ASN A 50 -11.61 5.08 0.98
N GLU A 51 -10.48 5.72 1.27
CA GLU A 51 -9.67 5.46 2.47
C GLU A 51 -10.48 5.64 3.77
N GLU A 52 -11.37 6.65 3.83
CA GLU A 52 -12.23 6.87 5.00
C GLU A 52 -13.17 5.69 5.27
N GLY A 53 -13.76 5.12 4.21
CA GLY A 53 -14.62 3.93 4.32
C GLY A 53 -13.87 2.71 4.85
N VAL A 54 -12.61 2.54 4.44
CA VAL A 54 -11.72 1.50 4.98
C VAL A 54 -11.45 1.76 6.47
N GLY A 55 -11.07 2.98 6.85
CA GLY A 55 -10.81 3.37 8.24
C GLY A 55 -12.02 3.12 9.15
N GLN A 56 -13.22 3.52 8.71
CA GLN A 56 -14.46 3.28 9.44
C GLN A 56 -14.74 1.79 9.64
N ALA A 57 -14.51 0.96 8.62
CA ALA A 57 -14.69 -0.49 8.73
C ALA A 57 -13.73 -1.11 9.76
N LEU A 58 -12.46 -0.72 9.74
CA LEU A 58 -11.46 -1.19 10.71
C LEU A 58 -11.81 -0.78 12.14
N ALA A 59 -12.32 0.44 12.34
CA ALA A 59 -12.74 0.92 13.66
C ALA A 59 -13.97 0.19 14.21
N GLU A 60 -14.89 -0.27 13.35
CA GLU A 60 -16.16 -0.88 13.73
C GLU A 60 -16.16 -2.41 13.74
N CYS A 61 -15.16 -3.06 13.12
CA CYS A 61 -15.12 -4.52 12.99
C CYS A 61 -14.93 -5.28 14.33
N GLY A 62 -14.59 -4.59 15.41
CA GLY A 62 -14.37 -5.20 16.74
C GLY A 62 -13.07 -5.99 16.89
N LEU A 63 -12.17 -5.94 15.91
CA LEU A 63 -10.85 -6.56 15.96
C LEU A 63 -9.76 -5.50 16.17
N PRO A 64 -8.66 -5.85 16.87
CA PRO A 64 -7.57 -4.90 17.06
C PRO A 64 -6.83 -4.61 15.75
N ARG A 65 -6.27 -3.38 15.62
CA ARG A 65 -5.58 -2.90 14.41
C ARG A 65 -4.45 -3.85 13.96
N GLU A 66 -3.78 -4.50 14.89
CA GLU A 66 -2.64 -5.40 14.67
C GLU A 66 -3.01 -6.70 13.94
N GLU A 67 -4.29 -7.05 13.94
CA GLU A 67 -4.81 -8.18 13.16
C GLU A 67 -4.79 -7.91 11.64
N PHE A 68 -4.66 -6.66 11.23
CA PHE A 68 -4.75 -6.25 9.83
C PHE A 68 -3.41 -5.87 9.24
N PHE A 69 -3.23 -6.23 7.97
CA PHE A 69 -2.19 -5.73 7.10
C PHE A 69 -2.81 -4.68 6.16
N LEU A 70 -2.58 -3.40 6.43
CA LEU A 70 -3.20 -2.28 5.74
C LEU A 70 -2.23 -1.65 4.74
N THR A 71 -2.67 -1.61 3.47
CA THR A 71 -1.91 -1.02 2.36
C THR A 71 -2.65 0.19 1.80
N THR A 72 -1.92 1.29 1.60
CA THR A 72 -2.37 2.40 0.74
C THR A 72 -1.24 2.84 -0.20
N LYS A 73 -1.53 3.80 -1.10
CA LYS A 73 -0.60 4.18 -2.18
C LYS A 73 -0.61 5.68 -2.41
N VAL A 74 0.56 6.28 -2.55
CA VAL A 74 0.71 7.70 -2.90
C VAL A 74 0.37 7.89 -4.38
N TRP A 75 -0.59 8.77 -4.66
CA TRP A 75 -1.03 9.05 -6.02
C TRP A 75 -0.11 10.04 -6.74
N ILE A 76 -0.11 10.00 -8.06
CA ILE A 76 0.79 10.81 -8.92
C ILE A 76 0.67 12.31 -8.72
N THR A 77 -0.51 12.84 -8.35
CA THR A 77 -0.70 14.27 -8.06
C THR A 77 0.01 14.72 -6.79
N ASN A 78 0.32 13.77 -5.92
CA ASN A 78 1.02 13.97 -4.65
C ASN A 78 2.51 13.57 -4.76
N ALA A 79 3.03 13.35 -5.98
CA ALA A 79 4.43 13.03 -6.19
C ALA A 79 5.36 14.20 -5.81
N GLY A 80 6.52 13.86 -5.26
CA GLY A 80 7.52 14.79 -4.73
C GLY A 80 7.53 14.82 -3.20
N TYR A 81 8.67 15.16 -2.62
CA TYR A 81 8.95 14.98 -1.19
C TYR A 81 7.90 15.64 -0.27
N GLU A 82 7.68 16.95 -0.40
CA GLU A 82 6.77 17.68 0.50
C GLU A 82 5.30 17.28 0.31
N LYS A 83 4.88 17.10 -0.95
CA LYS A 83 3.52 16.66 -1.25
C LYS A 83 3.25 15.25 -0.75
N ALA A 84 4.21 14.35 -0.93
CA ALA A 84 4.08 12.99 -0.44
C ALA A 84 3.96 12.96 1.09
N LYS A 85 4.78 13.71 1.82
CA LYS A 85 4.69 13.82 3.29
C LYS A 85 3.28 14.24 3.72
N ALA A 86 2.78 15.34 3.19
CA ALA A 86 1.45 15.83 3.54
C ALA A 86 0.35 14.82 3.19
N SER A 87 0.45 14.16 2.05
CA SER A 87 -0.54 13.17 1.61
C SER A 87 -0.49 11.86 2.39
N ILE A 88 0.68 11.45 2.89
CA ILE A 88 0.80 10.28 3.77
C ILE A 88 0.11 10.54 5.10
N GLU A 89 0.31 11.72 5.69
CA GLU A 89 -0.36 12.12 6.92
C GLU A 89 -1.89 12.18 6.74
N ASP A 90 -2.37 12.74 5.63
CA ASP A 90 -3.79 12.76 5.27
C ASP A 90 -4.37 11.34 5.12
N SER A 91 -3.65 10.43 4.45
CA SER A 91 -4.05 9.02 4.33
C SER A 91 -4.16 8.34 5.71
N MET A 92 -3.19 8.54 6.58
CA MET A 92 -3.22 7.97 7.95
C MET A 92 -4.41 8.52 8.75
N GLN A 93 -4.72 9.82 8.60
CA GLN A 93 -5.89 10.43 9.23
C GLN A 93 -7.20 9.82 8.71
N LYS A 94 -7.37 9.68 7.38
CA LYS A 94 -8.55 9.07 6.75
C LYS A 94 -8.73 7.62 7.17
N LEU A 95 -7.64 6.88 7.25
CA LEU A 95 -7.63 5.48 7.67
C LEU A 95 -7.78 5.30 9.20
N GLY A 96 -7.67 6.37 9.98
CA GLY A 96 -7.81 6.34 11.43
C GLY A 96 -6.73 5.50 12.12
N THR A 97 -5.48 5.56 11.65
CA THR A 97 -4.39 4.70 12.13
C THR A 97 -3.10 5.48 12.35
N ASP A 98 -2.33 5.07 13.34
CA ASP A 98 -1.02 5.65 13.66
C ASP A 98 0.12 5.04 12.84
N TYR A 99 -0.14 3.95 12.13
CA TYR A 99 0.84 3.29 11.27
C TYR A 99 0.20 2.58 10.07
N LEU A 100 0.99 2.39 9.00
CA LEU A 100 0.67 1.58 7.84
C LEU A 100 1.55 0.33 7.80
N ASP A 101 0.99 -0.79 7.36
CA ASP A 101 1.78 -2.01 7.15
C ASP A 101 2.58 -1.94 5.85
N LEU A 102 1.99 -1.35 4.80
CA LEU A 102 2.64 -1.16 3.51
C LEU A 102 2.20 0.16 2.87
N LEU A 103 3.17 0.94 2.41
CA LEU A 103 2.93 2.11 1.58
C LEU A 103 3.63 1.94 0.24
N LEU A 104 2.91 2.23 -0.85
CA LEU A 104 3.42 2.11 -2.21
C LEU A 104 3.43 3.44 -2.95
N ILE A 105 4.39 3.65 -3.84
CA ILE A 105 4.20 4.58 -4.95
C ILE A 105 3.23 3.91 -5.92
N HIS A 106 2.09 4.55 -6.19
CA HIS A 106 1.01 3.94 -6.97
C HIS A 106 1.40 3.68 -8.42
N GLN A 107 2.12 4.65 -9.04
CA GLN A 107 2.57 4.56 -10.42
C GLN A 107 3.90 5.29 -10.63
N PRO A 108 4.73 4.88 -11.62
CA PRO A 108 6.07 5.41 -11.85
C PRO A 108 6.06 6.73 -12.62
N PHE A 109 5.31 7.73 -12.12
CA PHE A 109 5.20 9.05 -12.76
C PHE A 109 5.50 10.18 -11.79
N GLY A 110 5.94 11.32 -12.35
CA GLY A 110 6.33 12.49 -11.56
C GLY A 110 7.64 12.30 -10.81
N ASP A 111 7.83 13.06 -9.73
CA ASP A 111 9.01 12.94 -8.86
C ASP A 111 8.85 11.76 -7.88
N TYR A 112 8.97 10.53 -8.40
CA TYR A 112 8.90 9.34 -7.56
C TYR A 112 10.14 9.17 -6.66
N TYR A 113 11.28 9.78 -6.98
CA TYR A 113 12.45 9.79 -6.09
C TYR A 113 12.20 10.62 -4.84
N GLY A 114 11.67 11.84 -4.99
CA GLY A 114 11.27 12.67 -3.85
C GLY A 114 10.17 12.00 -3.02
N THR A 115 9.20 11.37 -3.68
CA THR A 115 8.16 10.56 -3.03
C THR A 115 8.76 9.43 -2.21
N TYR A 116 9.69 8.67 -2.78
CA TYR A 116 10.30 7.54 -2.08
C TYR A 116 11.12 7.98 -0.87
N ARG A 117 11.87 9.09 -0.97
CA ARG A 117 12.57 9.68 0.19
C ARG A 117 11.63 10.06 1.32
N ALA A 118 10.46 10.62 1.00
CA ALA A 118 9.45 10.88 2.02
C ALA A 118 8.97 9.58 2.69
N MET A 119 8.74 8.52 1.92
CA MET A 119 8.35 7.22 2.44
C MET A 119 9.42 6.59 3.34
N GLU A 120 10.71 6.72 2.97
CA GLU A 120 11.84 6.29 3.80
C GLU A 120 11.85 6.98 5.17
N GLU A 121 11.60 8.30 5.22
CA GLU A 121 11.50 9.04 6.49
C GLU A 121 10.39 8.51 7.39
N PHE A 122 9.20 8.24 6.84
CA PHE A 122 8.10 7.64 7.62
C PHE A 122 8.39 6.20 8.06
N TYR A 123 9.13 5.43 7.26
CA TYR A 123 9.60 4.10 7.63
C TYR A 123 10.60 4.17 8.79
N GLU A 124 11.60 5.05 8.72
CA GLU A 124 12.59 5.27 9.79
C GLU A 124 11.95 5.78 11.08
N ALA A 125 10.88 6.59 10.97
CA ALA A 125 10.08 7.03 12.11
C ALA A 125 9.17 5.93 12.70
N GLY A 126 9.14 4.73 12.11
CA GLY A 126 8.30 3.61 12.56
C GLY A 126 6.81 3.76 12.24
N LYS A 127 6.42 4.76 11.45
CA LYS A 127 5.03 4.98 11.02
C LYS A 127 4.62 4.11 9.84
N ILE A 128 5.56 3.56 9.09
CA ILE A 128 5.32 2.64 7.97
C ILE A 128 6.21 1.43 8.17
N ARG A 129 5.63 0.23 8.14
CA ARG A 129 6.35 -1.02 8.41
C ARG A 129 7.08 -1.57 7.19
N ALA A 130 6.54 -1.33 5.99
CA ALA A 130 7.16 -1.69 4.71
C ALA A 130 6.84 -0.65 3.64
N ILE A 131 7.80 -0.37 2.76
CA ILE A 131 7.63 0.53 1.62
C ILE A 131 7.93 -0.21 0.32
N GLY A 132 7.28 0.23 -0.75
CA GLY A 132 7.45 -0.39 -2.06
C GLY A 132 6.90 0.46 -3.19
N VAL A 133 6.71 -0.18 -4.32
CA VAL A 133 6.25 0.47 -5.54
C VAL A 133 5.11 -0.33 -6.19
N SER A 134 4.42 0.28 -7.14
CA SER A 134 3.37 -0.37 -7.92
C SER A 134 3.47 0.04 -9.39
N SER A 135 3.21 -0.91 -10.27
CA SER A 135 3.23 -0.72 -11.73
C SER A 135 4.59 -0.29 -12.31
N PHE A 136 5.68 -0.54 -11.60
CA PHE A 136 7.03 -0.25 -12.09
C PHE A 136 7.46 -1.35 -13.06
N GLY A 137 7.82 -0.94 -14.30
CA GLY A 137 8.52 -1.82 -15.23
C GLY A 137 9.93 -2.14 -14.74
N PRO A 138 10.60 -3.17 -15.30
CA PRO A 138 11.92 -3.60 -14.85
C PRO A 138 12.96 -2.48 -14.80
N ASP A 139 12.99 -1.62 -15.81
CA ASP A 139 13.90 -0.47 -15.91
C ASP A 139 13.72 0.51 -14.74
N ARG A 140 12.49 0.89 -14.44
CA ARG A 140 12.17 1.82 -13.35
C ARG A 140 12.28 1.16 -11.98
N TYR A 141 12.01 -0.14 -11.90
CA TYR A 141 12.19 -0.88 -10.66
C TYR A 141 13.67 -0.95 -10.29
N LEU A 142 14.55 -1.34 -11.22
CA LEU A 142 15.98 -1.38 -11.00
C LEU A 142 16.56 0.01 -10.67
N ASP A 143 16.05 1.05 -11.31
CA ASP A 143 16.46 2.42 -11.06
C ASP A 143 16.12 2.87 -9.63
N ILE A 144 14.88 2.70 -9.18
CA ILE A 144 14.49 3.03 -7.80
C ILE A 144 15.15 2.11 -6.77
N GLU A 145 15.32 0.82 -7.09
CA GLU A 145 16.01 -0.13 -6.23
C GLU A 145 17.46 0.28 -6.02
N HIS A 146 18.14 0.73 -7.08
CA HIS A 146 19.52 1.21 -6.97
C HIS A 146 19.63 2.52 -6.18
N PHE A 147 18.71 3.45 -6.39
CA PHE A 147 18.65 4.75 -5.72
C PHE A 147 18.31 4.66 -4.22
N ALA A 148 17.37 3.78 -3.84
CA ALA A 148 16.80 3.73 -2.50
C ALA A 148 17.80 3.29 -1.43
N ASN A 149 17.79 3.95 -0.26
CA ASN A 149 18.50 3.47 0.92
C ASN A 149 17.79 2.26 1.53
N ILE A 150 16.45 2.31 1.57
CA ILE A 150 15.58 1.22 2.01
C ILE A 150 14.97 0.58 0.76
N LYS A 151 15.40 -0.64 0.44
CA LYS A 151 14.96 -1.32 -0.80
C LYS A 151 13.45 -1.56 -0.82
N PRO A 152 12.78 -1.40 -1.98
CA PRO A 152 11.38 -1.73 -2.10
C PRO A 152 11.10 -3.17 -1.66
N ALA A 153 10.12 -3.34 -0.77
CA ALA A 153 9.72 -4.66 -0.30
C ALA A 153 8.84 -5.40 -1.32
N ILE A 154 8.14 -4.65 -2.16
CA ILE A 154 7.18 -5.16 -3.14
C ILE A 154 7.16 -4.24 -4.37
N ASN A 155 6.94 -4.84 -5.54
CA ASN A 155 6.39 -4.18 -6.71
C ASN A 155 5.00 -4.79 -6.99
N GLN A 156 3.93 -4.08 -6.65
CA GLN A 156 2.56 -4.55 -6.90
C GLN A 156 2.20 -4.33 -8.37
N VAL A 157 1.89 -5.40 -9.08
CA VAL A 157 1.59 -5.37 -10.52
C VAL A 157 0.31 -6.15 -10.83
N GLU A 158 -0.40 -5.74 -11.88
CA GLU A 158 -1.51 -6.51 -12.41
C GLU A 158 -1.03 -7.88 -12.86
N THR A 159 -1.63 -8.94 -12.33
CA THR A 159 -1.26 -10.33 -12.66
C THR A 159 -2.52 -11.18 -12.78
N HIS A 160 -2.71 -11.82 -13.93
CA HIS A 160 -3.82 -12.74 -14.21
C HIS A 160 -3.43 -13.69 -15.36
N VAL A 161 -4.34 -14.56 -15.80
CA VAL A 161 -4.07 -15.60 -16.81
C VAL A 161 -3.47 -15.03 -18.11
N PHE A 162 -3.87 -13.84 -18.53
CA PHE A 162 -3.39 -13.20 -19.76
C PHE A 162 -2.18 -12.27 -19.53
N GLN A 163 -1.91 -11.87 -18.27
CA GLN A 163 -0.80 -10.99 -17.87
C GLN A 163 0.01 -11.65 -16.76
N GLN A 164 0.95 -12.50 -17.12
CA GLN A 164 1.65 -13.38 -16.17
C GLN A 164 2.94 -12.77 -15.59
N GLN A 165 3.29 -11.55 -15.97
CA GLN A 165 4.48 -10.83 -15.47
C GLN A 165 5.79 -11.64 -15.54
N LYS A 166 6.00 -12.38 -16.66
CA LYS A 166 7.14 -13.30 -16.81
C LYS A 166 8.48 -12.58 -16.65
N VAL A 167 8.60 -11.39 -17.28
CA VAL A 167 9.83 -10.59 -17.20
C VAL A 167 10.01 -9.98 -15.81
N ALA A 168 8.94 -9.41 -15.22
CA ALA A 168 9.04 -8.81 -13.89
C ALA A 168 9.45 -9.80 -12.78
N LYS A 169 9.24 -11.10 -12.97
CA LYS A 169 9.65 -12.14 -12.00
C LYS A 169 11.15 -12.41 -11.98
N GLU A 170 11.90 -11.92 -12.97
CA GLU A 170 13.35 -12.12 -13.09
C GLU A 170 14.13 -11.07 -12.27
N TYR A 171 13.45 -10.04 -11.78
CA TYR A 171 13.97 -8.94 -10.96
C TYR A 171 13.34 -8.92 -9.57
#